data_adf359de24fb304d7ec63dd244952f5b
#
_entry.id   adf359de24fb304d7ec63dd244952f5b
#
_cell.length_a   1.000
_cell.length_b   1.000
_cell.length_c   1.000
_cell.angle_alpha   90.00
_cell.angle_beta   90.00
_cell.angle_gamma   90.00
#
_symmetry.space_group_name_H-M   'P 1'
#
loop_
_entity.id
_entity.type
_entity.pdbx_description
1 polymer ?
#
loop_
_entity_poly.entity_id
_entity_poly.type
_entity_poly.pdbx_seq_one_letter_code
_entity_poly.pdbx_strand_id
1 'polypeptide(L)'
;MAAVRLARFNPGRRLIVCCAGAYHGWWDGVVAGLGSERALDDCLTLKDLDPVSLDVIRRRGHEIAAVLVNPIQSFHPNTPPPNDAVLLTSDVRKTDDSRDRYTEWLMKLRLACRASKVPLVFDEVYTGFRLAVGGTQEYFGVKADMVVYGKTVAGGLPIGVVCGRRELMQRFDPQRPMRLAYV
;
A
#
# COMPACT_ATOMS: atom_id res chain seq x y z
N MET A 1 1.02 2.02 -10.60
CA MET A 1 1.81 3.10 -11.24
C MET A 1 1.20 4.47 -11.01
N ALA A 2 -0.02 4.77 -11.48
CA ALA A 2 -0.64 6.09 -11.39
C ALA A 2 -0.66 6.67 -9.97
N ALA A 3 -1.10 5.93 -8.97
CA ALA A 3 -1.13 6.37 -7.57
C ALA A 3 0.25 6.80 -7.05
N VAL A 4 1.30 6.06 -7.38
CA VAL A 4 2.67 6.38 -6.97
C VAL A 4 3.17 7.66 -7.64
N ARG A 5 2.86 7.86 -8.93
CA ARG A 5 3.22 9.10 -9.62
C ARG A 5 2.50 10.31 -9.03
N LEU A 6 1.21 10.20 -8.74
CA LEU A 6 0.44 11.24 -8.06
C LEU A 6 0.98 11.51 -6.65
N ALA A 7 1.30 10.46 -5.91
CA ALA A 7 1.86 10.58 -4.56
C ALA A 7 3.25 11.24 -4.55
N ARG A 8 4.08 11.01 -5.56
CA ARG A 8 5.36 11.71 -5.71
C ARG A 8 5.18 13.16 -6.17
N PHE A 9 4.25 13.38 -7.08
CA PHE A 9 4.01 14.70 -7.67
C PHE A 9 3.47 15.70 -6.66
N ASN A 10 2.43 15.35 -5.92
CA ASN A 10 1.70 16.28 -5.06
C ASN A 10 2.49 16.70 -3.81
N PRO A 11 3.02 15.78 -2.97
CA PRO A 11 3.92 16.16 -1.89
C PRO A 11 5.30 16.65 -2.35
N GLY A 12 5.70 16.36 -3.59
CA GLY A 12 7.03 16.71 -4.10
C GLY A 12 8.17 15.90 -3.48
N ARG A 13 7.88 14.66 -3.06
CA ARG A 13 8.82 13.73 -2.43
C ARG A 13 9.04 12.50 -3.31
N ARG A 14 10.13 11.78 -3.09
CA ARG A 14 10.53 10.67 -3.98
C ARG A 14 10.30 9.30 -3.39
N LEU A 15 10.59 9.11 -2.11
CA LEU A 15 10.64 7.81 -1.47
C LEU A 15 9.25 7.19 -1.32
N ILE A 16 9.08 5.97 -1.79
CA ILE A 16 7.89 5.15 -1.54
C ILE A 16 8.25 4.09 -0.49
N VAL A 17 7.40 3.95 0.50
CA VAL A 17 7.50 2.88 1.48
C VAL A 17 6.55 1.77 1.08
N CYS A 18 7.06 0.54 1.01
CA CYS A 18 6.29 -0.68 0.81
C CYS A 18 6.52 -1.64 1.97
N CYS A 19 5.59 -2.55 2.24
CA CYS A 19 5.79 -3.59 3.22
C CYS A 19 6.50 -4.80 2.60
N ALA A 20 7.36 -5.46 3.37
CA ALA A 20 8.03 -6.68 2.94
C ALA A 20 7.00 -7.76 2.59
N GLY A 21 7.17 -8.43 1.46
CA GLY A 21 6.23 -9.42 0.95
C GLY A 21 4.99 -8.85 0.25
N ALA A 22 4.81 -7.51 0.22
CA ALA A 22 3.72 -6.89 -0.52
C ALA A 22 3.95 -7.02 -2.04
N TYR A 23 2.86 -7.17 -2.80
CA TYR A 23 2.89 -7.19 -4.25
C TYR A 23 2.07 -6.03 -4.81
N HIS A 24 2.74 -5.12 -5.49
CA HIS A 24 2.14 -3.93 -6.11
C HIS A 24 2.31 -3.88 -7.63
N GLY A 25 2.53 -5.04 -8.24
CA GLY A 25 2.83 -5.17 -9.65
C GLY A 25 4.33 -5.18 -9.96
N TRP A 26 4.66 -5.42 -11.22
CA TRP A 26 6.03 -5.60 -11.73
C TRP A 26 6.70 -4.30 -12.16
N TRP A 27 6.41 -3.25 -11.50
CA TRP A 27 7.04 -1.97 -11.81
C TRP A 27 8.21 -1.68 -10.86
N ASP A 28 9.37 -1.37 -11.41
CA ASP A 28 10.63 -1.13 -10.66
C ASP A 28 10.52 -0.06 -9.56
N GLY A 29 9.55 0.83 -9.64
CA GLY A 29 9.32 1.85 -8.62
C GLY A 29 8.70 1.34 -7.31
N VAL A 30 8.30 0.06 -7.26
CA VAL A 30 7.66 -0.58 -6.08
C VAL A 30 8.15 -2.01 -5.85
N VAL A 31 8.92 -2.57 -6.77
CA VAL A 31 9.56 -3.88 -6.61
C VAL A 31 10.91 -3.66 -5.95
N ALA A 32 11.05 -4.16 -4.74
CA ALA A 32 12.33 -4.24 -4.06
C ALA A 32 12.82 -5.68 -4.09
N GLY A 33 14.05 -5.91 -4.52
CA GLY A 33 14.65 -7.23 -4.40
C GLY A 33 15.52 -7.68 -5.58
N LEU A 34 15.89 -8.95 -5.53
CA LEU A 34 16.76 -9.62 -6.50
C LEU A 34 16.15 -9.59 -7.91
N GLY A 35 16.92 -9.20 -8.89
CA GLY A 35 16.52 -9.12 -10.31
C GLY A 35 16.13 -7.72 -10.79
N SER A 36 16.07 -6.72 -9.91
CA SER A 36 15.99 -5.32 -10.34
C SER A 36 17.38 -4.78 -10.56
N GLU A 37 17.72 -4.38 -11.78
CA GLU A 37 18.98 -3.74 -12.12
C GLU A 37 19.03 -2.25 -11.74
N ARG A 38 17.89 -1.71 -11.28
CA ARG A 38 17.80 -0.29 -10.90
C ARG A 38 18.19 -0.07 -9.45
N ALA A 39 18.86 1.04 -9.21
CA ALA A 39 19.06 1.55 -7.85
C ALA A 39 17.69 1.73 -7.15
N LEU A 40 17.56 1.13 -5.99
CA LEU A 40 16.31 1.16 -5.20
C LEU A 40 16.22 2.40 -4.29
N ASP A 41 16.87 3.48 -4.66
CA ASP A 41 16.96 4.71 -3.86
C ASP A 41 15.57 5.36 -3.60
N ASP A 42 14.61 5.03 -4.44
CA ASP A 42 13.26 5.59 -4.38
C ASP A 42 12.22 4.66 -3.75
N CYS A 43 12.62 3.49 -3.27
CA CYS A 43 11.75 2.52 -2.61
C CYS A 43 12.38 1.97 -1.33
N LEU A 44 11.67 2.10 -0.22
CA LEU A 44 12.07 1.57 1.07
C LEU A 44 11.13 0.46 1.48
N THR A 45 11.67 -0.73 1.69
CA THR A 45 10.90 -1.87 2.21
C THR A 45 10.99 -1.92 3.73
N LEU A 46 9.84 -1.89 4.39
CA LEU A 46 9.72 -1.99 5.84
C LEU A 46 8.98 -3.27 6.21
N LYS A 47 9.23 -3.73 7.42
CA LYS A 47 8.58 -4.91 7.97
C LYS A 47 7.17 -4.56 8.42
N ASP A 48 6.19 -5.37 8.04
CA ASP A 48 4.81 -5.24 8.50
C ASP A 48 4.69 -5.65 9.99
N LEU A 49 3.69 -5.13 10.67
CA LEU A 49 3.42 -5.37 12.10
C LEU A 49 4.61 -5.09 13.06
N ASP A 50 5.58 -4.30 12.61
CA ASP A 50 6.76 -3.97 13.40
C ASP A 50 6.73 -2.48 13.83
N PRO A 51 6.79 -2.17 15.13
CA PRO A 51 6.76 -0.79 15.61
C PRO A 51 7.95 0.05 15.12
N VAL A 52 9.10 -0.57 14.84
CA VAL A 52 10.27 0.12 14.28
C VAL A 52 9.95 0.72 12.92
N SER A 53 9.11 0.04 12.12
CA SER A 53 8.66 0.56 10.83
C SER A 53 7.88 1.88 10.98
N LEU A 54 7.08 2.01 12.04
CA LEU A 54 6.36 3.26 12.34
C LEU A 54 7.31 4.39 12.73
N ASP A 55 8.37 4.07 13.44
CA ASP A 55 9.39 5.07 13.84
C ASP A 55 10.20 5.54 12.64
N VAL A 56 10.54 4.65 11.71
CA VAL A 56 11.17 5.01 10.43
C VAL A 56 10.29 5.98 9.65
N ILE A 57 8.99 5.70 9.54
CA ILE A 57 8.03 6.58 8.85
C ILE A 57 7.98 7.95 9.52
N ARG A 58 7.96 8.01 10.86
CA ARG A 58 7.94 9.29 11.59
C ARG A 58 9.22 10.10 11.35
N ARG A 59 10.38 9.45 11.42
CA ARG A 59 11.69 10.12 11.29
C ARG A 59 11.98 10.57 9.88
N ARG A 60 11.61 9.76 8.87
CA ARG A 60 11.87 10.01 7.45
C ARG A 60 10.67 10.58 6.69
N GLY A 61 9.63 11.00 7.37
CA GLY A 61 8.40 11.49 6.74
C GLY A 61 8.63 12.62 5.73
N HIS A 62 9.64 13.45 5.91
CA HIS A 62 10.00 14.53 4.99
C HIS A 62 10.49 14.05 3.61
N GLU A 63 10.99 12.82 3.50
CA GLU A 63 11.45 12.18 2.26
C GLU A 63 10.36 11.33 1.62
N ILE A 64 9.43 10.80 2.42
CA ILE A 64 8.44 9.80 2.00
C ILE A 64 7.30 10.46 1.23
N ALA A 65 7.12 10.05 -0.01
CA ALA A 65 6.02 10.47 -0.88
C ALA A 65 4.71 9.76 -0.52
N ALA A 66 4.78 8.47 -0.20
CA ALA A 66 3.65 7.69 0.29
C ALA A 66 4.10 6.41 0.98
N VAL A 67 3.24 5.87 1.84
CA VAL A 67 3.29 4.48 2.30
C VAL A 67 2.24 3.71 1.52
N LEU A 68 2.67 2.67 0.82
CA LEU A 68 1.83 1.82 -0.03
C LEU A 68 1.65 0.46 0.65
N VAL A 69 0.42 0.05 0.88
CA VAL A 69 0.06 -1.15 1.64
C VAL A 69 -0.97 -1.96 0.88
N ASN A 70 -0.76 -3.28 0.79
CA ASN A 70 -1.85 -4.23 0.56
C ASN A 70 -2.51 -4.53 1.91
N PRO A 71 -3.74 -4.13 2.17
CA PRO A 71 -4.37 -4.30 3.50
C PRO A 71 -4.51 -5.74 3.96
N ILE A 72 -4.48 -6.69 3.06
CA ILE A 72 -4.32 -8.12 3.35
C ILE A 72 -3.29 -8.66 2.39
N GLN A 73 -2.16 -9.09 2.89
CA GLN A 73 -1.12 -9.70 2.08
C GLN A 73 -1.35 -11.21 1.97
N SER A 74 -1.04 -11.76 0.80
CA SER A 74 -1.12 -13.21 0.57
C SER A 74 -0.15 -13.99 1.47
N PHE A 75 0.99 -13.36 1.78
CA PHE A 75 2.02 -13.90 2.65
C PHE A 75 2.44 -12.83 3.66
N HIS A 76 2.25 -13.13 4.92
CA HIS A 76 2.75 -12.27 5.97
C HIS A 76 4.27 -12.49 6.12
N PRO A 77 5.12 -11.46 6.06
CA PRO A 77 6.58 -11.65 6.09
C PRO A 77 7.11 -12.26 7.40
N ASN A 78 6.30 -12.27 8.43
CA ASN A 78 6.61 -12.82 9.74
C ASN A 78 5.97 -14.21 9.99
N THR A 79 5.25 -14.73 9.01
CA THR A 79 4.60 -16.04 9.11
C THR A 79 5.12 -16.89 7.97
N PRO A 80 5.71 -18.06 8.26
CA PRO A 80 6.12 -18.96 7.18
C PRO A 80 4.90 -19.32 6.33
N PRO A 81 5.06 -19.47 5.01
CA PRO A 81 3.97 -19.94 4.17
C PRO A 81 3.50 -21.30 4.68
N PRO A 82 2.19 -21.59 4.64
CA PRO A 82 1.69 -22.90 4.97
C PRO A 82 2.33 -23.91 4.01
N ASN A 83 2.83 -25.02 4.53
CA ASN A 83 3.30 -26.09 3.69
C ASN A 83 2.11 -26.81 3.00
N ASP A 84 2.39 -27.54 1.94
CA ASP A 84 1.33 -28.20 1.16
C ASP A 84 0.49 -29.18 2.02
N ALA A 85 1.07 -29.78 3.06
CA ALA A 85 0.33 -30.63 3.99
C ALA A 85 -0.72 -29.87 4.80
N VAL A 86 -0.47 -28.61 5.13
CA VAL A 86 -1.41 -27.74 5.84
C VAL A 86 -2.59 -27.33 4.94
N LEU A 87 -2.37 -27.26 3.63
CA LEU A 87 -3.44 -26.96 2.68
C LEU A 87 -4.48 -28.07 2.55
N LEU A 88 -4.11 -29.29 2.89
CA LEU A 88 -4.94 -30.51 2.77
C LEU A 88 -5.77 -30.82 4.02
N THR A 89 -5.43 -30.25 5.19
CA THR A 89 -6.10 -30.54 6.46
C THR A 89 -6.94 -29.34 6.93
N SER A 90 -8.25 -29.53 7.00
CA SER A 90 -9.21 -28.49 7.45
C SER A 90 -8.96 -27.99 8.88
N ASP A 91 -8.42 -28.84 9.74
CA ASP A 91 -8.20 -28.55 11.15
C ASP A 91 -7.06 -27.57 11.42
N VAL A 92 -6.15 -27.45 10.46
CA VAL A 92 -5.00 -26.55 10.53
C VAL A 92 -5.29 -25.20 9.82
N ARG A 93 -6.38 -25.11 9.08
CA ARG A 93 -6.88 -23.86 8.49
C ARG A 93 -7.57 -22.95 9.50
N LYS A 94 -7.20 -23.04 10.77
CA LYS A 94 -7.64 -22.05 11.74
C LYS A 94 -7.06 -20.71 11.30
N THR A 95 -7.93 -19.85 10.79
CA THR A 95 -7.64 -18.43 10.68
C THR A 95 -7.27 -17.98 12.08
N ASP A 96 -5.99 -17.70 12.26
CA ASP A 96 -5.55 -16.96 13.43
C ASP A 96 -6.39 -15.67 13.48
N ASP A 97 -6.88 -15.29 14.64
CA ASP A 97 -7.73 -14.11 14.86
C ASP A 97 -6.88 -12.82 14.71
N SER A 98 -6.22 -12.73 13.56
CA SER A 98 -5.28 -11.68 13.25
C SER A 98 -5.95 -10.38 12.82
N ARG A 99 -7.31 -10.38 12.65
CA ARG A 99 -8.04 -9.20 12.20
C ARG A 99 -7.85 -8.03 13.16
N ASP A 100 -8.08 -8.25 14.45
CA ASP A 100 -8.01 -7.17 15.45
C ASP A 100 -6.58 -6.65 15.60
N ARG A 101 -5.61 -7.56 15.64
CA ARG A 101 -4.19 -7.22 15.68
C ARG A 101 -3.76 -6.44 14.43
N TYR A 102 -4.24 -6.87 13.25
CA TYR A 102 -3.92 -6.17 12.01
C TYR A 102 -4.63 -4.82 11.92
N THR A 103 -5.87 -4.74 12.39
CA THR A 103 -6.61 -3.47 12.50
C THR A 103 -5.88 -2.48 13.39
N GLU A 104 -5.44 -2.93 14.56
CA GLU A 104 -4.65 -2.09 15.48
C GLU A 104 -3.35 -1.57 14.83
N TRP A 105 -2.67 -2.45 14.09
CA TRP A 105 -1.49 -2.06 13.30
C TRP A 105 -1.81 -1.01 12.25
N LEU A 106 -2.86 -1.21 11.45
CA LEU A 106 -3.29 -0.25 10.43
C LEU A 106 -3.66 1.10 11.04
N MET A 107 -4.31 1.11 12.20
CA MET A 107 -4.61 2.35 12.93
C MET A 107 -3.32 3.07 13.36
N LYS A 108 -2.36 2.35 13.94
CA LYS A 108 -1.06 2.91 14.31
C LYS A 108 -0.30 3.45 13.10
N LEU A 109 -0.31 2.71 11.99
CA LEU A 109 0.28 3.12 10.72
C LEU A 109 -0.40 4.41 10.20
N ARG A 110 -1.72 4.45 10.20
CA ARG A 110 -2.49 5.64 9.81
C ARG A 110 -2.10 6.86 10.64
N LEU A 111 -1.99 6.70 11.95
CA LEU A 111 -1.58 7.78 12.86
C LEU A 111 -0.14 8.24 12.58
N ALA A 112 0.80 7.32 12.36
CA ALA A 112 2.17 7.66 12.01
C ALA A 112 2.24 8.43 10.69
N CYS A 113 1.54 7.96 9.66
CA CYS A 113 1.46 8.64 8.37
C CYS A 113 0.87 10.05 8.51
N ARG A 114 -0.21 10.19 9.27
CA ARG A 114 -0.86 11.48 9.51
C ARG A 114 0.05 12.47 10.23
N ALA A 115 0.70 12.03 11.30
CA ALA A 115 1.63 12.86 12.07
C ALA A 115 2.81 13.36 11.22
N SER A 116 3.28 12.54 10.29
CA SER A 116 4.40 12.85 9.40
C SER A 116 3.97 13.51 8.08
N LYS A 117 2.67 13.78 7.90
CA LYS A 117 2.09 14.32 6.65
C LYS A 117 2.48 13.46 5.43
N VAL A 118 2.49 12.15 5.60
CA VAL A 118 2.76 11.17 4.56
C VAL A 118 1.44 10.56 4.11
N PRO A 119 1.12 10.57 2.80
CA PRO A 119 -0.05 9.89 2.28
C PRO A 119 0.02 8.38 2.53
N LEU A 120 -1.08 7.81 3.03
CA LEU A 120 -1.30 6.38 3.11
C LEU A 120 -2.10 5.94 1.89
N VAL A 121 -1.57 4.97 1.14
CA VAL A 121 -2.20 4.43 -0.07
C VAL A 121 -2.54 2.97 0.15
N PHE A 122 -3.80 2.61 0.02
CA PHE A 122 -4.24 1.21 0.03
C PHE A 122 -4.27 0.68 -1.40
N ASP A 123 -3.51 -0.37 -1.63
CA ASP A 123 -3.58 -1.16 -2.85
C ASP A 123 -4.62 -2.26 -2.66
N GLU A 124 -5.83 -1.97 -3.09
CA GLU A 124 -6.97 -2.87 -3.06
C GLU A 124 -7.25 -3.51 -4.44
N VAL A 125 -6.25 -3.59 -5.30
CA VAL A 125 -6.40 -4.24 -6.62
C VAL A 125 -6.88 -5.68 -6.49
N TYR A 126 -6.46 -6.38 -5.43
CA TYR A 126 -6.91 -7.75 -5.14
C TYR A 126 -8.06 -7.79 -4.14
N THR A 127 -7.98 -7.02 -3.06
CA THR A 127 -8.91 -7.12 -1.92
C THR A 127 -10.17 -6.27 -2.05
N GLY A 128 -10.16 -5.28 -2.93
CA GLY A 128 -11.29 -4.38 -3.13
C GLY A 128 -12.59 -5.11 -3.44
N PHE A 129 -13.65 -4.73 -2.74
CA PHE A 129 -15.00 -5.30 -2.85
C PHE A 129 -15.15 -6.77 -2.43
N ARG A 130 -14.08 -7.41 -1.90
CA ARG A 130 -14.14 -8.83 -1.48
C ARG A 130 -14.56 -8.99 -0.03
N LEU A 131 -14.20 -8.07 0.84
CA LEU A 131 -14.45 -8.16 2.28
C LEU A 131 -15.65 -7.31 2.73
N ALA A 132 -15.87 -6.19 2.07
CA ALA A 132 -16.96 -5.27 2.30
C ALA A 132 -17.21 -4.44 1.03
N VAL A 133 -18.38 -3.84 0.90
CA VAL A 133 -18.75 -2.99 -0.23
C VAL A 133 -17.86 -1.75 -0.30
N GLY A 134 -17.50 -1.17 0.84
CA GLY A 134 -16.55 -0.06 0.96
C GLY A 134 -15.08 -0.48 0.96
N GLY A 135 -14.78 -1.75 0.60
CA GLY A 135 -13.42 -2.29 0.55
C GLY A 135 -12.82 -2.54 1.93
N THR A 136 -11.49 -2.65 1.97
CA THR A 136 -10.75 -2.90 3.21
C THR A 136 -10.81 -1.73 4.18
N GLN A 137 -11.06 -0.52 3.70
CA GLN A 137 -11.27 0.65 4.55
C GLN A 137 -12.48 0.48 5.47
N GLU A 138 -13.60 -0.03 4.93
CA GLU A 138 -14.79 -0.35 5.71
C GLU A 138 -14.51 -1.52 6.65
N TYR A 139 -13.90 -2.58 6.12
CA TYR A 139 -13.64 -3.81 6.86
C TYR A 139 -12.76 -3.60 8.11
N PHE A 140 -11.72 -2.76 8.01
CA PHE A 140 -10.82 -2.45 9.11
C PHE A 140 -11.14 -1.12 9.83
N GLY A 141 -12.10 -0.35 9.35
CA GLY A 141 -12.42 0.97 9.92
C GLY A 141 -11.28 1.99 9.76
N VAL A 142 -10.37 1.80 8.82
CA VAL A 142 -9.19 2.67 8.60
C VAL A 142 -9.25 3.29 7.21
N LYS A 143 -9.27 4.62 7.13
CA LYS A 143 -9.31 5.34 5.85
C LYS A 143 -7.91 5.69 5.36
N ALA A 144 -7.60 5.30 4.12
CA ALA A 144 -6.44 5.74 3.38
C ALA A 144 -6.62 7.15 2.78
N ASP A 145 -5.54 7.77 2.34
CA ASP A 145 -5.59 9.03 1.57
C ASP A 145 -5.82 8.78 0.08
N MET A 146 -5.39 7.63 -0.41
CA MET A 146 -5.64 7.13 -1.77
C MET A 146 -5.91 5.64 -1.73
N VAL A 147 -6.70 5.16 -2.69
CA VAL A 147 -6.99 3.73 -2.87
C VAL A 147 -6.87 3.37 -4.35
N VAL A 148 -6.33 2.19 -4.62
CA VAL A 148 -6.21 1.65 -5.98
C VAL A 148 -7.08 0.41 -6.08
N TYR A 149 -7.96 0.39 -7.06
CA TYR A 149 -8.83 -0.75 -7.38
C TYR A 149 -8.50 -1.32 -8.76
N GLY A 150 -8.79 -2.59 -8.95
CA GLY A 150 -8.64 -3.30 -10.20
C GLY A 150 -9.30 -4.67 -10.09
N LYS A 151 -8.89 -5.62 -10.92
CA LYS A 151 -9.40 -7.01 -10.91
C LYS A 151 -10.92 -7.12 -10.73
N THR A 152 -11.40 -7.18 -9.48
CA THR A 152 -12.81 -7.36 -9.14
C THR A 152 -13.71 -6.26 -9.72
N VAL A 153 -13.28 -5.00 -9.66
CA VAL A 153 -14.06 -3.86 -10.17
C VAL A 153 -14.26 -3.93 -11.69
N ALA A 154 -13.33 -4.57 -12.38
CA ALA A 154 -13.36 -4.64 -13.84
C ALA A 154 -14.07 -5.88 -14.39
N GLY A 155 -14.23 -6.94 -13.58
CA GLY A 155 -14.91 -8.16 -14.02
C GLY A 155 -14.26 -8.83 -15.25
N GLY A 156 -12.95 -8.70 -15.42
CA GLY A 156 -12.21 -9.24 -16.59
C GLY A 156 -11.84 -8.19 -17.64
N LEU A 157 -12.34 -6.96 -17.53
CA LEU A 157 -11.93 -5.87 -18.43
C LEU A 157 -10.63 -5.20 -17.93
N PRO A 158 -9.84 -4.54 -18.83
CA PRO A 158 -8.60 -3.88 -18.45
C PRO A 158 -8.85 -2.52 -17.80
N ILE A 159 -9.46 -2.52 -16.62
CA ILE A 159 -9.80 -1.30 -15.88
C ILE A 159 -9.01 -1.26 -14.57
N GLY A 160 -8.43 -0.10 -14.28
CA GLY A 160 -7.87 0.25 -12.99
C GLY A 160 -8.40 1.61 -12.55
N VAL A 161 -8.70 1.74 -11.28
CA VAL A 161 -9.24 2.97 -10.69
C VAL A 161 -8.33 3.45 -9.57
N VAL A 162 -8.00 4.72 -9.58
CA VAL A 162 -7.32 5.41 -8.47
C VAL A 162 -8.26 6.44 -7.90
N CYS A 163 -8.57 6.33 -6.63
CA CYS A 163 -9.37 7.28 -5.88
C CYS A 163 -8.53 7.91 -4.78
N GLY A 164 -8.85 9.13 -4.38
CA GLY A 164 -8.13 9.76 -3.29
C GLY A 164 -8.61 11.17 -2.97
N ARG A 165 -7.96 11.77 -1.99
CA ARG A 165 -8.21 13.14 -1.61
C ARG A 165 -7.89 14.08 -2.77
N ARG A 166 -8.70 15.10 -2.94
CA ARG A 166 -8.62 16.05 -4.08
C ARG A 166 -7.20 16.58 -4.30
N GLU A 167 -6.52 16.96 -3.24
CA GLU A 167 -5.16 17.51 -3.30
C GLU A 167 -4.10 16.51 -3.79
N LEU A 168 -4.34 15.21 -3.60
CA LEU A 168 -3.46 14.15 -4.09
C LEU A 168 -3.79 13.69 -5.50
N MET A 169 -4.99 14.03 -6.00
CA MET A 169 -5.44 13.65 -7.33
C MET A 169 -5.13 14.70 -8.41
N GLN A 170 -4.47 15.80 -8.03
CA GLN A 170 -4.07 16.84 -8.99
C GLN A 170 -2.99 16.31 -9.94
N ARG A 171 -3.18 16.52 -11.24
CA ARG A 171 -2.28 16.07 -12.30
C ARG A 171 -1.37 17.17 -12.84
N PHE A 172 -1.67 18.40 -12.55
CA PHE A 172 -0.85 19.56 -12.96
C PHE A 172 -0.79 20.60 -11.83
N ASP A 173 0.27 21.38 -11.86
CA ASP A 173 0.49 22.48 -10.94
C ASP A 173 0.00 23.77 -11.58
N PRO A 174 -1.05 24.42 -11.06
CA PRO A 174 -1.58 25.67 -11.65
C PRO A 174 -0.54 26.81 -11.70
N GLN A 175 0.42 26.80 -10.79
CA GLN A 175 1.50 27.80 -10.73
C GLN A 175 2.69 27.44 -11.64
N ARG A 176 2.76 26.17 -12.08
CA ARG A 176 3.81 25.66 -12.95
C ARG A 176 3.19 24.81 -14.07
N PRO A 177 2.60 25.44 -15.10
CA PRO A 177 1.81 24.74 -16.12
C PRO A 177 2.54 23.60 -16.83
N MET A 178 3.87 23.66 -16.91
CA MET A 178 4.70 22.59 -17.52
C MET A 178 4.98 21.43 -16.57
N ARG A 179 4.60 21.52 -15.29
CA ARG A 179 4.77 20.45 -14.31
C ARG A 179 3.54 19.56 -14.31
N LEU A 180 3.65 18.39 -14.92
CA LEU A 180 2.57 17.40 -15.06
C LEU A 180 2.92 16.09 -14.38
N ALA A 181 1.91 15.47 -13.74
CA ALA A 181 1.96 14.06 -13.39
C ALA A 181 1.48 13.24 -14.60
N TYR A 182 2.39 12.56 -15.26
CA TYR A 182 2.06 11.62 -16.33
C TYR A 182 1.50 10.32 -15.72
N VAL A 183 0.19 10.18 -15.69
CA VAL A 183 -0.56 9.06 -15.11
C VAL A 183 -1.56 8.48 -16.10
#